data_a9f097d72bb80a8ca9c0a89b7c075015
#
_entry.id   a9f097d72bb80a8ca9c0a89b7c075015
#
_cell.length_a   1.000
_cell.length_b   1.000
_cell.length_c   1.000
_cell.angle_alpha   90.00
_cell.angle_beta   90.00
_cell.angle_gamma   90.00
#
_symmetry.space_group_name_H-M   'P 1'
#
loop_
_entity.id
_entity.type
_entity.pdbx_description
1 polymer ?
#
loop_
_entity_poly.entity_id
_entity_poly.type
_entity_poly.pdbx_seq_one_letter_code
_entity_poly.pdbx_strand_id
1 'polypeptide(L)'
;HRAGLKGAQLHGHETPSMVADVCEQIRWVIKSVVAGSPDARHANEFGTDLILVDAPSPGSGKVFDWTLVDEVAEGPRLILAGGLDPDNVAEAVRTVHPWGVDVSSGVERSPGRKDALKVKAFIERARAAAPPRHLGPDTMPYDWADDEE
;
A
#
# COMPACT_ATOMS: atom_id res chain seq x y z
N HIS A 1 23.59 2.28 0.58
CA HIS A 1 24.54 1.21 0.99
C HIS A 1 24.93 1.27 2.48
N ARG A 2 25.01 2.48 3.09
CA ARG A 2 25.42 2.58 4.52
C ARG A 2 24.36 2.07 5.52
N ALA A 3 23.08 2.10 5.18
CA ALA A 3 21.98 1.71 6.08
C ALA A 3 21.52 0.25 5.89
N GLY A 4 21.98 -0.44 4.85
CA GLY A 4 21.58 -1.83 4.54
C GLY A 4 20.10 -1.99 4.23
N LEU A 5 19.41 -0.94 3.76
CA LEU A 5 17.99 -0.97 3.42
C LEU A 5 17.77 -1.83 2.16
N LYS A 6 16.80 -2.73 2.22
CA LYS A 6 16.34 -3.52 1.08
C LYS A 6 15.09 -2.92 0.42
N GLY A 7 14.32 -2.12 1.15
CA GLY A 7 13.12 -1.43 0.68
C GLY A 7 13.03 0.01 1.17
N ALA A 8 12.36 0.85 0.40
CA ALA A 8 12.05 2.23 0.76
C ALA A 8 10.63 2.59 0.37
N GLN A 9 9.94 3.31 1.24
CA GLN A 9 8.69 3.99 0.92
C GLN A 9 8.97 5.48 0.78
N LEU A 10 8.65 6.01 -0.39
CA LEU A 10 8.80 7.43 -0.73
C LEU A 10 7.45 8.12 -0.55
N HIS A 11 7.37 9.06 0.39
CA HIS A 11 6.10 9.69 0.81
C HIS A 11 6.19 11.22 0.77
N GLY A 12 7.00 11.75 -0.13
CA GLY A 12 7.18 13.18 -0.35
C GLY A 12 6.76 13.58 -1.77
N HIS A 13 7.38 14.67 -2.24
CA HIS A 13 7.14 15.21 -3.58
C HIS A 13 8.25 14.79 -4.55
N GLU A 14 8.64 13.51 -4.48
CA GLU A 14 9.67 12.98 -5.37
C GLU A 14 9.16 12.96 -6.81
N THR A 15 9.99 13.47 -7.72
CA THR A 15 9.73 13.38 -9.16
C THR A 15 10.03 11.97 -9.69
N PRO A 16 9.50 11.57 -10.86
CA PRO A 16 9.84 10.28 -11.48
C PRO A 16 11.35 10.04 -11.59
N SER A 17 12.13 11.07 -11.92
CA SER A 17 13.61 10.94 -11.99
C SER A 17 14.24 10.67 -10.63
N MET A 18 13.78 11.32 -9.56
CA MET A 18 14.26 11.05 -8.20
C MET A 18 13.91 9.64 -7.74
N VAL A 19 12.73 9.15 -8.11
CA VAL A 19 12.31 7.78 -7.81
C VAL A 19 13.19 6.79 -8.57
N ALA A 20 13.50 7.04 -9.83
CA ALA A 20 14.40 6.20 -10.63
C ALA A 20 15.79 6.09 -9.99
N ASP A 21 16.37 7.21 -9.51
CA ASP A 21 17.66 7.22 -8.81
C ASP A 21 17.63 6.32 -7.54
N VAL A 22 16.50 6.22 -6.86
CA VAL A 22 16.33 5.34 -5.70
C VAL A 22 16.18 3.89 -6.14
N CYS A 23 15.43 3.61 -7.20
CA CYS A 23 15.25 2.26 -7.75
C CYS A 23 16.56 1.63 -8.22
N GLU A 24 17.52 2.43 -8.67
CA GLU A 24 18.88 1.92 -9.01
C GLU A 24 19.66 1.40 -7.78
N GLN A 25 19.31 1.87 -6.59
CA GLN A 25 20.05 1.58 -5.35
C GLN A 25 19.32 0.66 -4.39
N ILE A 26 18.00 0.62 -4.47
CA ILE A 26 17.14 -0.10 -3.54
C ILE A 26 16.20 -0.99 -4.35
N ARG A 27 16.18 -2.27 -4.03
CA ARG A 27 15.42 -3.30 -4.76
C ARG A 27 13.91 -3.07 -4.72
N TRP A 28 13.38 -2.67 -3.56
CA TRP A 28 11.95 -2.51 -3.35
C TRP A 28 11.62 -1.05 -3.07
N VAL A 29 10.92 -0.42 -3.98
CA VAL A 29 10.48 0.97 -3.83
C VAL A 29 8.97 1.04 -3.91
N ILE A 30 8.36 1.63 -2.89
CA ILE A 30 6.93 1.97 -2.85
C ILE A 30 6.84 3.48 -2.99
N LYS A 31 6.17 3.99 -4.03
CA LYS A 31 5.83 5.41 -4.12
C LYS A 31 4.45 5.63 -3.52
N SER A 32 4.35 6.52 -2.54
CA SER A 32 3.06 6.94 -1.98
C SER A 32 2.52 8.14 -2.75
N VAL A 33 1.24 8.07 -3.08
CA VAL A 33 0.48 9.13 -3.74
C VAL A 33 -0.84 9.35 -3.00
N VAL A 34 -1.41 10.54 -3.14
CA VAL A 34 -2.71 10.88 -2.55
C VAL A 34 -3.80 10.57 -3.56
N ALA A 35 -4.85 9.85 -3.16
CA ALA A 35 -6.00 9.54 -4.02
C ALA A 35 -6.59 10.82 -4.66
N GLY A 36 -6.90 10.76 -5.96
CA GLY A 36 -7.41 11.89 -6.73
C GLY A 36 -6.39 12.98 -7.08
N SER A 37 -5.10 12.83 -6.66
CA SER A 37 -4.04 13.79 -7.00
C SER A 37 -3.55 13.61 -8.44
N PRO A 38 -2.86 14.61 -9.02
CA PRO A 38 -2.17 14.43 -10.30
C PRO A 38 -1.17 13.27 -10.28
N ASP A 39 -0.43 13.08 -9.18
CA ASP A 39 0.53 12.01 -9.04
C ASP A 39 -0.14 10.61 -9.08
N ALA A 40 -1.35 10.49 -8.54
CA ALA A 40 -2.12 9.25 -8.62
C ALA A 40 -2.51 8.91 -10.08
N ARG A 41 -2.94 9.91 -10.84
CA ARG A 41 -3.30 9.73 -12.27
C ARG A 41 -2.10 9.37 -13.15
N HIS A 42 -0.89 9.70 -12.72
CA HIS A 42 0.36 9.43 -13.44
C HIS A 42 1.26 8.44 -12.67
N ALA A 43 0.66 7.59 -11.84
CA ALA A 43 1.39 6.67 -10.96
C ALA A 43 2.34 5.72 -11.72
N ASN A 44 2.02 5.35 -12.95
CA ASN A 44 2.84 4.53 -13.82
C ASN A 44 4.15 5.22 -14.28
N GLU A 45 4.21 6.56 -14.26
CA GLU A 45 5.41 7.31 -14.64
C GLU A 45 6.54 7.22 -13.60
N PHE A 46 6.22 6.83 -12.35
CA PHE A 46 7.23 6.66 -11.31
C PHE A 46 8.11 5.41 -11.51
N GLY A 47 7.72 4.47 -12.38
CA GLY A 47 8.52 3.28 -12.68
C GLY A 47 8.70 2.31 -11.52
N THR A 48 7.84 2.38 -10.49
CA THR A 48 7.85 1.44 -9.36
C THR A 48 6.81 0.33 -9.56
N ASP A 49 7.11 -0.88 -9.06
CA ASP A 49 6.15 -2.00 -9.09
C ASP A 49 5.00 -1.83 -8.09
N LEU A 50 5.19 -0.96 -7.09
CA LEU A 50 4.26 -0.76 -5.98
C LEU A 50 3.93 0.72 -5.81
N ILE A 51 2.63 1.01 -5.77
CA ILE A 51 2.09 2.33 -5.42
C ILE A 51 1.24 2.19 -4.16
N LEU A 52 1.50 3.02 -3.16
CA LEU A 52 0.64 3.17 -2.01
C LEU A 52 -0.27 4.39 -2.24
N VAL A 53 -1.57 4.15 -2.20
CA VAL A 53 -2.59 5.21 -2.34
C VAL A 53 -3.14 5.54 -0.96
N ASP A 54 -2.90 6.77 -0.51
CA ASP A 54 -3.37 7.28 0.78
C ASP A 54 -4.59 8.19 0.60
N ALA A 55 -5.39 8.32 1.64
CA ALA A 55 -6.54 9.21 1.65
C ALA A 55 -6.15 10.69 1.46
N PRO A 56 -7.01 11.52 0.83
CA PRO A 56 -6.75 12.95 0.67
C PRO A 56 -6.55 13.71 1.99
N SER A 57 -6.98 13.16 3.10
CA SER A 57 -6.83 13.73 4.45
C SER A 57 -6.28 12.67 5.40
N PRO A 58 -4.98 12.38 5.36
CA PRO A 58 -4.36 11.38 6.22
C PRO A 58 -4.62 11.68 7.70
N GLY A 59 -4.97 10.64 8.48
CA GLY A 59 -5.19 10.78 9.91
C GLY A 59 -6.53 11.40 10.33
N SER A 60 -7.41 11.76 9.40
CA SER A 60 -8.75 12.31 9.73
C SER A 60 -9.71 11.27 10.33
N GLY A 61 -9.38 9.98 10.25
CA GLY A 61 -10.25 8.88 10.65
C GLY A 61 -11.53 8.74 9.82
N LYS A 62 -11.68 9.55 8.77
CA LYS A 62 -12.80 9.45 7.84
C LYS A 62 -12.43 8.50 6.71
N VAL A 63 -13.32 7.57 6.41
CA VAL A 63 -13.25 6.78 5.19
C VAL A 63 -13.34 7.74 4.01
N PHE A 64 -12.35 7.72 3.13
CA PHE A 64 -12.43 8.50 1.91
C PHE A 64 -13.23 7.76 0.84
N ASP A 65 -13.64 8.49 -0.17
CA ASP A 65 -14.34 7.92 -1.32
C ASP A 65 -13.37 7.03 -2.12
N TRP A 66 -13.53 5.72 -2.02
CA TRP A 66 -12.66 4.75 -2.71
C TRP A 66 -12.80 4.80 -4.23
N THR A 67 -13.84 5.45 -4.79
CA THR A 67 -13.93 5.65 -6.24
C THR A 67 -12.78 6.50 -6.79
N LEU A 68 -12.13 7.32 -5.94
CA LEU A 68 -10.93 8.05 -6.32
C LEU A 68 -9.73 7.15 -6.66
N VAL A 69 -9.77 5.89 -6.26
CA VAL A 69 -8.75 4.90 -6.62
C VAL A 69 -8.87 4.49 -8.09
N ASP A 70 -10.07 4.57 -8.67
CA ASP A 70 -10.29 4.29 -10.09
C ASP A 70 -9.54 5.28 -11.02
N GLU A 71 -9.13 6.43 -10.47
CA GLU A 71 -8.32 7.42 -11.19
C GLU A 71 -6.81 7.11 -11.15
N VAL A 72 -6.38 6.10 -10.40
CA VAL A 72 -4.96 5.70 -10.34
C VAL A 72 -4.58 5.01 -11.64
N ALA A 73 -3.45 5.43 -12.23
CA ALA A 73 -2.97 4.84 -13.48
C ALA A 73 -2.73 3.33 -13.32
N GLU A 74 -3.16 2.57 -14.33
CA GLU A 74 -2.92 1.13 -14.39
C GLU A 74 -1.43 0.80 -14.54
N GLY A 75 -1.03 -0.35 -14.01
CA GLY A 75 0.32 -0.89 -14.13
C GLY A 75 0.90 -1.33 -12.79
N PRO A 76 1.19 -0.41 -11.86
CA PRO A 76 1.74 -0.78 -10.55
C PRO A 76 0.74 -1.55 -9.69
N ARG A 77 1.24 -2.43 -8.82
CA ARG A 77 0.43 -3.08 -7.79
C ARG A 77 0.02 -2.06 -6.73
N LEU A 78 -1.26 -1.98 -6.44
CA LEU A 78 -1.84 -0.98 -5.55
C LEU A 78 -1.86 -1.48 -4.10
N ILE A 79 -1.31 -0.68 -3.19
CA ILE A 79 -1.49 -0.81 -1.75
C ILE A 79 -2.46 0.30 -1.31
N LEU A 80 -3.58 -0.09 -0.72
CA LEU A 80 -4.57 0.87 -0.22
C LEU A 80 -4.26 1.25 1.22
N ALA A 81 -4.18 2.55 1.48
CA ALA A 81 -3.97 3.16 2.79
C ALA A 81 -5.04 4.22 3.09
N GLY A 82 -4.92 4.88 4.23
CA GLY A 82 -5.75 6.02 4.60
C GLY A 82 -7.08 5.66 5.24
N GLY A 83 -7.17 5.87 6.56
CA GLY A 83 -8.40 5.69 7.31
C GLY A 83 -8.91 4.26 7.46
N LEU A 84 -8.11 3.26 7.08
CA LEU A 84 -8.46 1.86 7.26
C LEU A 84 -8.45 1.46 8.73
N ASP A 85 -9.39 0.60 9.10
CA ASP A 85 -9.52 0.00 10.41
C ASP A 85 -10.15 -1.41 10.29
N PRO A 86 -10.31 -2.17 11.39
CA PRO A 86 -10.95 -3.48 11.33
C PRO A 86 -12.39 -3.47 10.81
N ASP A 87 -13.12 -2.38 10.95
CA ASP A 87 -14.56 -2.36 10.62
C ASP A 87 -14.80 -2.05 9.13
N ASN A 88 -13.86 -1.36 8.46
CA ASN A 88 -14.01 -0.97 7.07
C ASN A 88 -13.11 -1.74 6.09
N VAL A 89 -12.03 -2.38 6.55
CA VAL A 89 -11.05 -3.02 5.66
C VAL A 89 -11.64 -4.09 4.74
N ALA A 90 -12.62 -4.84 5.21
CA ALA A 90 -13.25 -5.88 4.40
C ALA A 90 -14.05 -5.31 3.21
N GLU A 91 -14.72 -4.18 3.41
CA GLU A 91 -15.42 -3.45 2.36
C GLU A 91 -14.42 -2.84 1.39
N ALA A 92 -13.37 -2.17 1.90
CA ALA A 92 -12.30 -1.61 1.11
C ALA A 92 -11.67 -2.63 0.15
N VAL A 93 -11.32 -3.82 0.67
CA VAL A 93 -10.75 -4.90 -0.13
C VAL A 93 -11.70 -5.38 -1.21
N ARG A 94 -13.01 -5.52 -0.91
CA ARG A 94 -14.00 -5.96 -1.92
C ARG A 94 -14.27 -4.93 -2.99
N THR A 95 -14.19 -3.64 -2.65
CA THR A 95 -14.48 -2.54 -3.59
C THR A 95 -13.28 -2.24 -4.49
N VAL A 96 -12.09 -2.13 -3.89
CA VAL A 96 -10.89 -1.67 -4.60
C VAL A 96 -10.08 -2.82 -5.20
N HIS A 97 -10.21 -4.03 -4.66
CA HIS A 97 -9.39 -5.21 -5.02
C HIS A 97 -7.88 -4.91 -4.98
N PRO A 98 -7.36 -4.26 -3.93
CA PRO A 98 -5.97 -3.88 -3.88
C PRO A 98 -5.05 -5.11 -3.77
N TRP A 99 -3.80 -4.98 -4.22
CA TRP A 99 -2.78 -6.01 -4.00
C TRP A 99 -2.42 -6.14 -2.51
N GLY A 100 -2.46 -5.04 -1.76
CA GLY A 100 -2.20 -5.00 -0.32
C GLY A 100 -2.96 -3.89 0.37
N VAL A 101 -2.99 -3.94 1.69
CA VAL A 101 -3.57 -2.89 2.54
C VAL A 101 -2.58 -2.44 3.60
N ASP A 102 -2.53 -1.14 3.88
CA ASP A 102 -1.70 -0.54 4.92
C ASP A 102 -2.56 0.13 5.98
N VAL A 103 -2.22 -0.04 7.25
CA VAL A 103 -2.95 0.56 8.36
C VAL A 103 -2.02 1.11 9.44
N SER A 104 -2.31 2.30 9.90
CA SER A 104 -1.59 2.92 11.01
C SER A 104 -2.51 3.16 12.21
N SER A 105 -3.16 4.30 12.29
CA SER A 105 -3.95 4.72 13.46
C SER A 105 -5.19 3.86 13.71
N GLY A 106 -5.79 3.27 12.67
CA GLY A 106 -7.01 2.44 12.78
C GLY A 106 -6.86 1.19 13.66
N VAL A 107 -5.64 0.74 13.92
CA VAL A 107 -5.35 -0.38 14.82
C VAL A 107 -4.67 0.07 16.11
N GLU A 108 -4.76 1.35 16.47
CA GLU A 108 -4.24 1.89 17.72
C GLU A 108 -5.28 1.89 18.83
N ARG A 109 -4.84 1.65 20.05
CA ARG A 109 -5.64 1.88 21.27
C ARG A 109 -5.48 3.31 21.79
N SER A 110 -4.35 3.93 21.49
CA SER A 110 -4.03 5.33 21.74
C SER A 110 -2.90 5.75 20.79
N PRO A 111 -2.68 7.03 20.53
CA PRO A 111 -1.68 7.50 19.58
C PRO A 111 -0.31 6.85 19.78
N GLY A 112 0.22 6.23 18.73
CA GLY A 112 1.51 5.52 18.72
C GLY A 112 1.52 4.16 19.42
N ARG A 113 0.37 3.67 19.95
CA ARG A 113 0.27 2.38 20.64
C ARG A 113 -0.71 1.45 19.95
N LYS A 114 -0.21 0.43 19.27
CA LYS A 114 -1.04 -0.57 18.58
C LYS A 114 -1.83 -1.41 19.58
N ASP A 115 -3.04 -1.79 19.18
CA ASP A 115 -3.91 -2.73 19.88
C ASP A 115 -3.82 -4.10 19.20
N ALA A 116 -3.33 -5.10 19.92
CA ALA A 116 -3.12 -6.43 19.35
C ALA A 116 -4.41 -7.09 18.85
N LEU A 117 -5.56 -6.83 19.51
CA LEU A 117 -6.85 -7.36 19.07
C LEU A 117 -7.33 -6.69 17.79
N LYS A 118 -7.15 -5.36 17.68
CA LYS A 118 -7.46 -4.63 16.44
C LYS A 118 -6.57 -5.07 15.28
N VAL A 119 -5.25 -5.23 15.52
CA VAL A 119 -4.33 -5.74 14.49
C VAL A 119 -4.76 -7.11 14.01
N LYS A 120 -5.07 -8.04 14.93
CA LYS A 120 -5.55 -9.38 14.58
C LYS A 120 -6.84 -9.31 13.76
N ALA A 121 -7.83 -8.58 14.24
CA ALA A 121 -9.13 -8.43 13.56
C ALA A 121 -8.97 -7.82 12.15
N PHE A 122 -8.11 -6.82 12.01
CA PHE A 122 -7.82 -6.19 10.72
C PHE A 122 -7.28 -7.22 9.71
N ILE A 123 -6.26 -7.99 10.11
CA ILE A 123 -5.64 -9.00 9.24
C ILE A 123 -6.64 -10.10 8.87
N GLU A 124 -7.41 -10.61 9.83
CA GLU A 124 -8.40 -11.65 9.59
C GLU A 124 -9.49 -11.19 8.62
N ARG A 125 -10.00 -9.97 8.81
CA ARG A 125 -11.06 -9.40 7.95
C ARG A 125 -10.54 -9.07 6.55
N ALA A 126 -9.34 -8.52 6.43
CA ALA A 126 -8.71 -8.26 5.13
C ALA A 126 -8.52 -9.56 4.34
N ARG A 127 -7.98 -10.60 4.97
CA ARG A 127 -7.77 -11.90 4.34
C ARG A 127 -9.06 -12.60 3.95
N ALA A 128 -10.09 -12.51 4.79
CA ALA A 128 -11.41 -13.10 4.49
C ALA A 128 -12.14 -12.41 3.34
N ALA A 129 -11.85 -11.13 3.11
CA ALA A 129 -12.42 -10.33 2.02
C ALA A 129 -11.65 -10.46 0.71
N ALA A 130 -10.38 -10.85 0.77
CA ALA A 130 -9.53 -11.00 -0.41
C ALA A 130 -10.06 -12.12 -1.34
N PRO A 131 -9.97 -11.92 -2.67
CA PRO A 131 -10.29 -12.98 -3.61
C PRO A 131 -9.40 -14.21 -3.35
N PRO A 132 -9.85 -15.42 -3.74
CA PRO A 132 -9.01 -16.62 -3.68
C PRO A 132 -7.67 -16.35 -4.37
N ARG A 133 -6.56 -16.73 -3.72
CA ARG A 133 -5.24 -16.63 -4.35
C ARG A 133 -5.28 -17.30 -5.71
N HIS A 134 -4.96 -16.55 -6.75
CA HIS A 134 -4.68 -17.14 -8.04
C HIS A 134 -3.35 -17.89 -7.91
N LEU A 135 -3.42 -19.20 -7.71
CA LEU A 135 -2.27 -20.10 -7.75
C LEU A 135 -1.96 -20.38 -9.22
N GLY A 136 -1.53 -19.37 -9.95
CA GLY A 136 -0.94 -19.55 -11.28
C GLY A 136 0.41 -20.26 -11.14
N PRO A 137 0.81 -21.09 -12.11
CA PRO A 137 2.02 -21.89 -12.01
C PRO A 137 3.34 -21.09 -11.96
N ASP A 138 3.33 -19.79 -12.26
CA ASP A 138 4.56 -19.02 -12.46
C ASP A 138 4.63 -17.66 -11.75
N THR A 139 3.70 -17.35 -10.87
CA THR A 139 3.77 -16.13 -10.06
C THR A 139 3.56 -16.46 -8.60
N MET A 140 4.59 -17.06 -8.00
CA MET A 140 4.65 -17.11 -6.54
C MET A 140 4.58 -15.68 -6.02
N PRO A 141 3.66 -15.36 -5.09
CA PRO A 141 3.79 -14.14 -4.34
C PRO A 141 5.19 -14.18 -3.72
N TYR A 142 5.85 -13.04 -3.71
CA TYR A 142 7.17 -12.87 -3.14
C TYR A 142 7.32 -13.67 -1.84
N ASP A 143 8.21 -14.65 -1.84
CA ASP A 143 8.57 -15.41 -0.65
C ASP A 143 9.81 -14.76 -0.03
N TRP A 144 9.66 -14.24 1.17
CA TRP A 144 10.76 -13.64 1.94
C TRP A 144 11.85 -14.67 2.32
N ALA A 145 11.55 -15.97 2.17
CA ALA A 145 12.49 -17.05 2.44
C ALA A 145 13.53 -17.25 1.31
N ASP A 146 13.28 -16.73 0.10
CA ASP A 146 14.20 -16.88 -1.02
C ASP A 146 15.38 -15.87 -0.98
N ASP A 147 15.47 -15.01 0.03
CA ASP A 147 16.55 -14.01 0.18
C ASP A 147 17.74 -14.48 1.07
N GLU A 148 17.81 -15.76 1.42
CA GLU A 148 18.96 -16.34 2.16
C GLU A 148 20.02 -16.95 1.21
N GLU A 149 20.62 -16.13 0.33
CA GLU A 149 21.93 -16.40 -0.29
C GLU A 149 22.79 -15.13 -0.33
#